data_a3c0876be0c9936407005ac871c3a68f
#
_entry.id   a3c0876be0c9936407005ac871c3a68f
#
_cell.length_a   1.000
_cell.length_b   1.000
_cell.length_c   1.000
_cell.angle_alpha   90.00
_cell.angle_beta   90.00
_cell.angle_gamma   90.00
#
_symmetry.space_group_name_H-M   'P 1'
#
loop_
_entity.id
_entity.type
_entity.pdbx_description
1 polymer ?
#
loop_
_entity_poly.entity_id
_entity_poly.type
_entity_poly.pdbx_seq_one_letter_code
_entity_poly.pdbx_strand_id
1 'polypeptide(L)'
;MEKYVLSQQRESYEEVQQRIERIKEKYRSLREQKVNEAIRERVAQLGIKIEDTDNKETLLEKERIYNQEREKIEYALESFYRSAHSLCFQINKRYIPKYLSIMRVVDRRFETGEIFIKWDDTAEDDWLILIYIKDNSPDEGIIIEDKSNPEKHNSYEFK
;
A
#
# COMPACT_ATOMS: atom_id res chain seq x y z
N MET A 1 -68.54 -8.49 -15.56
CA MET A 1 -67.48 -9.37 -16.07
C MET A 1 -66.17 -8.56 -16.36
N GLU A 2 -66.19 -7.49 -17.13
CA GLU A 2 -65.01 -6.71 -17.44
C GLU A 2 -64.30 -6.09 -16.21
N LYS A 3 -65.06 -5.57 -15.25
CA LYS A 3 -64.49 -5.04 -13.98
C LYS A 3 -63.78 -6.08 -13.13
N TYR A 4 -64.26 -7.32 -13.16
CA TYR A 4 -63.65 -8.40 -12.39
C TYR A 4 -62.35 -8.88 -13.05
N VAL A 5 -62.32 -8.98 -14.38
CA VAL A 5 -61.12 -9.32 -15.14
C VAL A 5 -60.02 -8.26 -14.98
N LEU A 6 -60.41 -6.97 -15.01
CA LEU A 6 -59.50 -5.85 -14.79
C LEU A 6 -58.91 -5.81 -13.36
N SER A 7 -59.70 -6.18 -12.35
CA SER A 7 -59.21 -6.26 -10.98
C SER A 7 -58.22 -7.41 -10.80
N GLN A 8 -58.50 -8.57 -11.36
CA GLN A 8 -57.56 -9.72 -11.34
C GLN A 8 -56.28 -9.42 -12.10
N GLN A 9 -56.36 -8.74 -13.23
CA GLN A 9 -55.18 -8.32 -13.97
C GLN A 9 -54.32 -7.32 -13.18
N ARG A 10 -54.93 -6.39 -12.45
CA ARG A 10 -54.21 -5.47 -11.54
C ARG A 10 -53.55 -6.19 -10.38
N GLU A 11 -54.23 -7.08 -9.71
CA GLU A 11 -53.67 -7.90 -8.63
C GLU A 11 -52.49 -8.73 -9.12
N SER A 12 -52.60 -9.36 -10.27
CA SER A 12 -51.53 -10.10 -10.90
C SER A 12 -50.35 -9.21 -11.27
N TYR A 13 -50.57 -7.99 -11.76
CA TYR A 13 -49.57 -7.03 -12.05
C TYR A 13 -48.81 -6.55 -10.81
N GLU A 14 -49.54 -6.25 -9.75
CA GLU A 14 -48.96 -5.86 -8.46
C GLU A 14 -48.11 -6.99 -7.85
N GLU A 15 -48.54 -8.22 -7.91
CA GLU A 15 -47.79 -9.39 -7.47
C GLU A 15 -46.45 -9.53 -8.25
N VAL A 16 -46.50 -9.35 -9.56
CA VAL A 16 -45.32 -9.38 -10.42
C VAL A 16 -44.37 -8.25 -10.06
N GLN A 17 -44.87 -7.05 -9.84
CA GLN A 17 -44.04 -5.90 -9.42
C GLN A 17 -43.37 -6.14 -8.07
N GLN A 18 -44.11 -6.66 -7.08
CA GLN A 18 -43.55 -7.01 -5.77
C GLN A 18 -42.46 -8.08 -5.91
N ARG A 19 -42.65 -9.05 -6.78
CA ARG A 19 -41.66 -10.11 -7.05
C ARG A 19 -40.39 -9.54 -7.67
N ILE A 20 -40.53 -8.62 -8.61
CA ILE A 20 -39.40 -7.91 -9.25
C ILE A 20 -38.66 -7.09 -8.19
N GLU A 21 -39.36 -6.35 -7.34
CA GLU A 21 -38.74 -5.56 -6.27
C GLU A 21 -37.97 -6.44 -5.27
N ARG A 22 -38.53 -7.60 -4.87
CA ARG A 22 -37.80 -8.57 -4.01
C ARG A 22 -36.53 -9.11 -4.68
N ILE A 23 -36.58 -9.39 -5.97
CA ILE A 23 -35.42 -9.85 -6.74
C ILE A 23 -34.37 -8.76 -6.82
N LYS A 24 -34.76 -7.53 -7.14
CA LYS A 24 -33.87 -6.36 -7.16
C LYS A 24 -33.19 -6.13 -5.82
N GLU A 25 -33.94 -6.18 -4.72
CA GLU A 25 -33.41 -6.01 -3.38
C GLU A 25 -32.42 -7.12 -3.01
N LYS A 26 -32.74 -8.36 -3.34
CA LYS A 26 -31.82 -9.49 -3.16
C LYS A 26 -30.51 -9.29 -3.89
N TYR A 27 -30.54 -8.89 -5.17
CA TYR A 27 -29.34 -8.61 -5.94
C TYR A 27 -28.55 -7.41 -5.40
N ARG A 28 -29.23 -6.37 -4.93
CA ARG A 28 -28.60 -5.22 -4.27
C ARG A 28 -27.84 -5.66 -3.02
N SER A 29 -28.49 -6.41 -2.15
CA SER A 29 -27.89 -6.96 -0.93
C SER A 29 -26.66 -7.83 -1.23
N LEU A 30 -26.74 -8.71 -2.22
CA LEU A 30 -25.61 -9.55 -2.64
C LEU A 30 -24.44 -8.72 -3.17
N ARG A 31 -24.72 -7.68 -3.94
CA ARG A 31 -23.67 -6.76 -4.42
C ARG A 31 -23.00 -6.02 -3.26
N GLU A 32 -23.77 -5.51 -2.33
CA GLU A 32 -23.24 -4.84 -1.13
C GLU A 32 -22.36 -5.76 -0.30
N GLN A 33 -22.78 -7.01 -0.10
CA GLN A 33 -21.98 -8.01 0.61
C GLN A 33 -20.66 -8.26 -0.10
N LYS A 34 -20.66 -8.48 -1.41
CA LYS A 34 -19.44 -8.69 -2.20
C LYS A 34 -18.50 -7.48 -2.15
N VAL A 35 -19.04 -6.27 -2.23
CA VAL A 35 -18.24 -5.05 -2.12
C VAL A 35 -17.63 -4.93 -0.74
N ASN A 36 -18.39 -5.21 0.32
CA ASN A 36 -17.87 -5.17 1.69
C ASN A 36 -16.79 -6.22 1.94
N GLU A 37 -16.98 -7.44 1.45
CA GLU A 37 -15.97 -8.50 1.52
C GLU A 37 -14.69 -8.10 0.78
N ALA A 38 -14.81 -7.57 -0.43
CA ALA A 38 -13.66 -7.11 -1.20
C ALA A 38 -12.89 -5.98 -0.51
N ILE A 39 -13.59 -5.04 0.13
CA ILE A 39 -12.97 -3.96 0.91
C ILE A 39 -12.25 -4.55 2.13
N ARG A 40 -12.88 -5.48 2.87
CA ARG A 40 -12.26 -6.14 4.02
C ARG A 40 -10.97 -6.89 3.63
N GLU A 41 -11.02 -7.66 2.55
CA GLU A 41 -9.84 -8.35 2.04
C GLU A 41 -8.71 -7.39 1.67
N ARG A 42 -9.03 -6.31 0.97
CA ARG A 42 -8.06 -5.29 0.57
C ARG A 42 -7.40 -4.62 1.79
N VAL A 43 -8.19 -4.23 2.77
CA VAL A 43 -7.70 -3.61 4.02
C VAL A 43 -6.88 -4.60 4.84
N ALA A 44 -7.28 -5.86 4.90
CA ALA A 44 -6.53 -6.92 5.56
C ALA A 44 -5.16 -7.17 4.90
N GLN A 45 -5.08 -7.12 3.57
CA GLN A 45 -3.82 -7.25 2.83
C GLN A 45 -2.82 -6.12 3.15
N LEU A 46 -3.31 -4.95 3.52
CA LEU A 46 -2.48 -3.82 3.96
C LEU A 46 -1.93 -4.00 5.40
N GLY A 47 -2.35 -5.04 6.11
CA GLY A 47 -1.93 -5.30 7.50
C GLY A 47 -2.64 -4.44 8.54
N ILE A 48 -3.73 -3.77 8.18
CA ILE A 48 -4.54 -2.95 9.09
C ILE A 48 -5.42 -3.86 9.95
N LYS A 49 -5.50 -3.58 11.26
CA LYS A 49 -6.39 -4.30 12.15
C LYS A 49 -7.85 -4.02 11.81
N ILE A 50 -8.59 -5.08 11.54
CA ILE A 50 -10.02 -5.03 11.26
C ILE A 50 -10.75 -5.62 12.45
N GLU A 51 -11.76 -4.89 12.96
CA GLU A 51 -12.67 -5.36 13.97
C GLU A 51 -13.97 -5.88 13.33
N ASP A 52 -14.62 -6.83 13.96
CA ASP A 52 -15.88 -7.40 13.44
C ASP A 52 -17.00 -6.36 13.34
N THR A 53 -16.91 -5.31 14.16
CA THR A 53 -17.83 -4.18 14.19
C THR A 53 -17.57 -3.13 13.11
N ASP A 54 -16.44 -3.22 12.39
CA ASP A 54 -16.08 -2.25 11.35
C ASP A 54 -17.06 -2.32 10.17
N ASN A 55 -17.71 -1.20 9.89
CA ASN A 55 -18.54 -1.04 8.72
C ASN A 55 -17.70 -0.60 7.49
N LYS A 56 -18.33 -0.52 6.33
CA LYS A 56 -17.71 -0.09 5.08
C LYS A 56 -17.02 1.27 5.19
N GLU A 57 -17.67 2.23 5.81
CA GLU A 57 -17.16 3.60 5.96
C GLU A 57 -15.92 3.64 6.85
N THR A 58 -15.95 2.91 7.95
CA THR A 58 -14.81 2.79 8.87
C THR A 58 -13.60 2.14 8.19
N LEU A 59 -13.84 1.08 7.41
CA LEU A 59 -12.76 0.41 6.66
C LEU A 59 -12.13 1.32 5.60
N LEU A 60 -12.95 2.06 4.86
CA LEU A 60 -12.46 3.03 3.87
C LEU A 60 -11.68 4.17 4.52
N GLU A 61 -12.11 4.63 5.69
CA GLU A 61 -11.38 5.67 6.43
C GLU A 61 -10.04 5.14 6.96
N LYS A 62 -9.99 3.93 7.49
CA LYS A 62 -8.74 3.27 7.89
C LYS A 62 -7.76 3.14 6.72
N GLU A 63 -8.25 2.73 5.55
CA GLU A 63 -7.47 2.65 4.34
C GLU A 63 -6.94 4.03 3.90
N ARG A 64 -7.77 5.07 3.96
CA ARG A 64 -7.39 6.43 3.61
C ARG A 64 -6.27 6.96 4.52
N ILE A 65 -6.39 6.77 5.81
CA ILE A 65 -5.37 7.17 6.80
C ILE A 65 -4.06 6.44 6.52
N TYR A 66 -4.12 5.13 6.32
CA TYR A 66 -2.95 4.32 5.99
C TYR A 66 -2.23 4.82 4.73
N ASN A 67 -2.98 5.09 3.66
CA ASN A 67 -2.41 5.59 2.41
C ASN A 67 -1.78 6.98 2.59
N GLN A 68 -2.38 7.86 3.37
CA GLN A 68 -1.80 9.17 3.68
C GLN A 68 -0.50 9.07 4.46
N GLU A 69 -0.42 8.17 5.43
CA GLU A 69 0.81 7.90 6.18
C GLU A 69 1.90 7.33 5.27
N ARG A 70 1.54 6.41 4.39
CA ARG A 70 2.47 5.86 3.39
C ARG A 70 2.98 6.92 2.43
N GLU A 71 2.13 7.79 1.92
CA GLU A 71 2.54 8.90 1.05
C GLU A 71 3.52 9.84 1.73
N LYS A 72 3.32 10.15 3.00
CA LYS A 72 4.26 10.98 3.78
C LYS A 72 5.63 10.32 3.90
N ILE A 73 5.67 9.02 4.19
CA ILE A 73 6.90 8.22 4.28
C ILE A 73 7.63 8.22 2.94
N GLU A 74 6.92 7.92 1.87
CA GLU A 74 7.47 7.87 0.51
C GLU A 74 8.02 9.23 0.07
N TYR A 75 7.30 10.30 0.35
CA TYR A 75 7.74 11.66 0.06
C TYR A 75 8.99 12.05 0.85
N ALA A 76 9.05 11.74 2.14
CA ALA A 76 10.22 12.01 2.97
C ALA A 76 11.46 11.25 2.47
N LEU A 77 11.29 10.01 2.04
CA LEU A 77 12.38 9.19 1.53
C LEU A 77 12.80 9.55 0.09
N GLU A 78 11.97 10.24 -0.67
CA GLU A 78 12.27 10.58 -2.07
C GLU A 78 13.55 11.41 -2.22
N SER A 79 13.76 12.40 -1.36
CA SER A 79 14.95 13.22 -1.40
C SER A 79 16.22 12.41 -1.10
N PHE A 80 16.14 11.48 -0.16
CA PHE A 80 17.23 10.55 0.16
C PHE A 80 17.50 9.58 -0.98
N TYR A 81 16.46 9.10 -1.65
CA TYR A 81 16.62 8.26 -2.83
C TYR A 81 17.36 9.00 -3.95
N ARG A 82 16.98 10.23 -4.26
CA ARG A 82 17.64 11.06 -5.26
C ARG A 82 19.09 11.31 -4.90
N SER A 83 19.37 11.61 -3.64
CA SER A 83 20.73 11.82 -3.13
C SER A 83 21.58 10.54 -3.23
N ALA A 84 21.01 9.41 -2.83
CA ALA A 84 21.67 8.10 -2.93
C ALA A 84 22.00 7.72 -4.38
N HIS A 85 21.03 7.93 -5.28
CA HIS A 85 21.22 7.67 -6.70
C HIS A 85 22.31 8.55 -7.31
N SER A 86 22.31 9.85 -6.98
CA SER A 86 23.35 10.79 -7.41
C SER A 86 24.73 10.40 -6.88
N LEU A 87 24.81 10.03 -5.61
CA LEU A 87 26.05 9.58 -4.98
C LEU A 87 26.60 8.32 -5.66
N CYS A 88 25.79 7.32 -5.89
CA CYS A 88 26.20 6.09 -6.60
C CYS A 88 26.67 6.39 -8.01
N PHE A 89 25.98 7.24 -8.73
CA PHE A 89 26.38 7.65 -10.07
C PHE A 89 27.75 8.33 -10.06
N GLN A 90 27.99 9.26 -9.15
CA GLN A 90 29.25 9.97 -9.00
C GLN A 90 30.41 9.03 -8.65
N ILE A 91 30.20 8.12 -7.71
CA ILE A 91 31.21 7.12 -7.29
C ILE A 91 31.52 6.19 -8.44
N ASN A 92 30.51 5.63 -9.10
CA ASN A 92 30.71 4.72 -10.23
C ASN A 92 31.48 5.38 -11.39
N LYS A 93 31.17 6.64 -11.67
CA LYS A 93 31.82 7.38 -12.77
C LYS A 93 33.27 7.76 -12.49
N ARG A 94 33.55 8.16 -11.24
CA ARG A 94 34.86 8.79 -10.90
C ARG A 94 35.88 7.82 -10.30
N TYR A 95 35.40 6.83 -9.52
CA TYR A 95 36.26 6.02 -8.67
C TYR A 95 36.28 4.53 -9.03
N ILE A 96 35.31 4.05 -9.78
CA ILE A 96 35.22 2.63 -10.15
C ILE A 96 35.60 2.43 -11.61
N PRO A 97 36.61 1.60 -11.89
CA PRO A 97 36.95 1.22 -13.26
C PRO A 97 35.81 0.49 -13.96
N LYS A 98 35.68 0.67 -15.28
CA LYS A 98 34.57 0.16 -16.10
C LYS A 98 34.37 -1.36 -16.07
N TYR A 99 35.37 -2.11 -15.69
CA TYR A 99 35.35 -3.59 -15.65
C TYR A 99 35.16 -4.18 -14.27
N LEU A 100 34.92 -3.35 -13.25
CA LEU A 100 34.61 -3.79 -11.89
C LEU A 100 33.11 -3.64 -11.59
N SER A 101 32.65 -4.34 -10.56
CA SER A 101 31.31 -4.18 -10.05
C SER A 101 31.03 -2.76 -9.64
N ILE A 102 29.85 -2.27 -9.96
CA ILE A 102 29.37 -0.94 -9.62
C ILE A 102 28.48 -0.94 -8.39
N MET A 103 28.35 0.21 -7.76
CA MET A 103 27.38 0.43 -6.71
C MET A 103 25.98 0.64 -7.31
N ARG A 104 24.96 0.08 -6.65
CA ARG A 104 23.59 0.16 -7.07
C ARG A 104 22.70 0.63 -5.93
N VAL A 105 21.73 1.49 -6.24
CA VAL A 105 20.66 1.86 -5.33
C VAL A 105 19.46 0.94 -5.58
N VAL A 106 18.95 0.32 -4.51
CA VAL A 106 17.72 -0.46 -4.54
C VAL A 106 16.63 0.34 -3.84
N ASP A 107 15.57 0.62 -4.56
CA ASP A 107 14.44 1.38 -4.07
C ASP A 107 13.31 0.44 -3.67
N ARG A 108 13.06 0.33 -2.37
CA ARG A 108 11.95 -0.41 -1.79
C ARG A 108 11.02 0.46 -0.96
N ARG A 109 10.95 1.75 -1.28
CA ARG A 109 10.06 2.70 -0.58
C ARG A 109 8.60 2.25 -0.59
N PHE A 110 8.15 1.71 -1.72
CA PHE A 110 6.76 1.30 -1.91
C PHE A 110 6.43 -0.08 -1.33
N GLU A 111 7.41 -0.89 -1.05
CA GLU A 111 7.25 -2.24 -0.51
C GLU A 111 7.49 -2.29 0.99
N THR A 112 8.69 -1.96 1.43
CA THR A 112 9.13 -2.05 2.83
C THR A 112 9.42 -0.69 3.48
N GLY A 113 9.44 0.40 2.72
CA GLY A 113 9.82 1.74 3.18
C GLY A 113 11.32 1.91 3.36
N GLU A 114 12.12 1.17 2.62
CA GLU A 114 13.58 1.15 2.71
C GLU A 114 14.25 1.53 1.39
N ILE A 115 15.41 2.16 1.50
CA ILE A 115 16.33 2.40 0.37
C ILE A 115 17.69 1.89 0.80
N PHE A 116 18.37 1.12 -0.04
CA PHE A 116 19.71 0.68 0.29
C PHE A 116 20.66 0.75 -0.91
N ILE A 117 21.94 0.89 -0.59
CA ILE A 117 23.05 0.89 -1.54
C ILE A 117 23.83 -0.41 -1.35
N LYS A 118 24.06 -1.12 -2.42
CA LYS A 118 24.86 -2.34 -2.44
C LYS A 118 25.76 -2.41 -3.67
N TRP A 119 26.69 -3.36 -3.66
CA TRP A 119 27.40 -3.75 -4.87
C TRP A 119 26.46 -4.55 -5.80
N ASP A 120 26.58 -4.37 -7.09
CA ASP A 120 25.69 -5.01 -8.08
C ASP A 120 25.76 -6.54 -8.04
N ASP A 121 26.92 -7.10 -7.72
CA ASP A 121 27.20 -8.53 -7.65
C ASP A 121 26.93 -9.20 -6.30
N THR A 122 26.50 -8.46 -5.29
CA THR A 122 26.18 -8.99 -3.95
C THR A 122 24.70 -9.29 -3.78
N ALA A 123 24.35 -10.13 -2.79
CA ALA A 123 22.98 -10.36 -2.39
C ALA A 123 22.33 -9.10 -1.81
N GLU A 124 21.00 -9.03 -1.81
CA GLU A 124 20.26 -7.87 -1.26
C GLU A 124 20.47 -7.67 0.23
N ASP A 125 20.69 -8.75 0.98
CA ASP A 125 20.98 -8.69 2.42
C ASP A 125 22.37 -8.11 2.74
N ASP A 126 23.24 -8.06 1.76
CA ASP A 126 24.61 -7.57 1.89
C ASP A 126 24.72 -6.11 1.40
N TRP A 127 23.91 -5.26 2.00
CA TRP A 127 23.91 -3.83 1.70
C TRP A 127 25.04 -3.07 2.45
N LEU A 128 25.44 -1.95 1.89
CA LEU A 128 26.45 -1.05 2.49
C LEU A 128 25.81 0.07 3.32
N ILE A 129 24.78 0.69 2.78
CA ILE A 129 24.03 1.76 3.41
C ILE A 129 22.56 1.44 3.32
N LEU A 130 21.85 1.53 4.44
CA LEU A 130 20.40 1.35 4.55
C LEU A 130 19.77 2.63 5.08
N ILE A 131 18.72 3.10 4.41
CA ILE A 131 17.96 4.31 4.78
C ILE A 131 16.51 3.90 4.97
N TYR A 132 15.95 4.20 6.13
CA TYR A 132 14.54 3.93 6.44
C TYR A 132 14.01 4.89 7.50
N ILE A 133 12.70 4.94 7.66
CA ILE A 133 12.06 5.69 8.75
C ILE A 133 11.84 4.76 9.94
N LYS A 134 12.23 5.23 11.12
CA LYS A 134 12.09 4.49 12.37
C LYS A 134 10.63 4.05 12.58
N ASP A 135 10.44 2.78 12.93
CA ASP A 135 9.15 2.14 13.14
C ASP A 135 8.17 2.28 11.96
N ASN A 136 8.66 2.66 10.79
CA ASN A 136 7.86 2.91 9.58
C ASN A 136 6.69 3.88 9.85
N SER A 137 6.90 4.86 10.72
CA SER A 137 5.93 5.87 11.14
C SER A 137 6.26 7.24 10.53
N PRO A 138 5.26 7.97 10.00
CA PRO A 138 5.49 9.28 9.37
C PRO A 138 5.96 10.37 10.34
N ASP A 139 5.81 10.15 11.64
CA ASP A 139 6.17 11.10 12.69
C ASP A 139 7.55 10.87 13.30
N GLU A 140 8.20 9.76 12.92
CA GLU A 140 9.52 9.40 13.42
C GLU A 140 10.66 9.86 12.52
N GLY A 141 11.88 9.81 13.04
CA GLY A 141 13.09 10.24 12.33
C GLY A 141 13.54 9.24 11.27
N ILE A 142 14.38 9.74 10.37
CA ILE A 142 15.04 8.90 9.35
C ILE A 142 16.31 8.31 9.94
N ILE A 143 16.49 7.01 9.75
CA ILE A 143 17.67 6.28 10.19
C ILE A 143 18.50 5.91 8.98
N ILE A 144 19.80 6.19 9.07
CA ILE A 144 20.80 5.75 8.10
C ILE A 144 21.77 4.82 8.80
N GLU A 145 21.81 3.57 8.35
CA GLU A 145 22.78 2.57 8.82
C GLU A 145 23.89 2.43 7.81
N ASP A 146 25.14 2.46 8.28
CA ASP A 146 26.34 2.38 7.47
C ASP A 146 27.17 1.16 7.86
N LYS A 147 27.28 0.21 6.94
CA LYS A 147 28.12 -0.99 7.01
C LYS A 147 29.31 -0.95 6.00
N SER A 148 29.61 0.19 5.43
CA SER A 148 30.68 0.32 4.46
C SER A 148 32.06 -0.06 5.02
N ASN A 149 32.23 0.11 6.33
CA ASN A 149 33.39 -0.40 7.03
C ASN A 149 33.04 -1.76 7.72
N PRO A 150 33.68 -2.88 7.31
CA PRO A 150 33.40 -4.20 7.89
C PRO A 150 33.59 -4.30 9.41
N GLU A 151 34.43 -3.43 9.98
CA GLU A 151 34.74 -3.42 11.41
C GLU A 151 33.82 -2.54 12.24
N LYS A 152 33.02 -1.68 11.60
CA LYS A 152 32.13 -0.72 12.29
C LYS A 152 30.79 -0.63 11.60
N HIS A 153 29.75 -0.93 12.37
CA HIS A 153 28.36 -0.65 11.98
C HIS A 153 27.91 0.65 12.67
N ASN A 154 27.74 1.72 11.91
CA ASN A 154 27.29 3.01 12.40
C ASN A 154 25.81 3.24 12.08
N SER A 155 25.12 3.89 12.99
CA SER A 155 23.71 4.27 12.80
C SER A 155 23.53 5.76 13.13
N TYR A 156 22.87 6.48 12.26
CA TYR A 156 22.59 7.90 12.39
C TYR A 156 21.10 8.16 12.32
N GLU A 157 20.58 8.93 13.25
CA GLU A 157 19.16 9.32 13.28
C GLU A 157 19.01 10.82 13.00
N PHE A 158 18.13 11.15 12.05
CA PHE A 158 17.79 12.53 11.67
C PHE A 158 16.29 12.76 11.92
N LYS A 159 15.98 13.77 12.71
CA LYS A 159 14.59 14.17 12.96
C LYS A 159 14.13 15.27 12.01
#